data_0740421e636a9d21e6035d7337ddc0d2
#
_entry.id   0740421e636a9d21e6035d7337ddc0d2
#
_cell.length_a   1.000
_cell.length_b   1.000
_cell.length_c   1.000
_cell.angle_alpha   90.00
_cell.angle_beta   90.00
_cell.angle_gamma   90.00
#
_symmetry.space_group_name_H-M   'P 1'
#
loop_
_entity.id
_entity.type
_entity.pdbx_description
1 polymer ?
#
loop_
_entity_poly.entity_id
_entity_poly.type
_entity_poly.pdbx_seq_one_letter_code
_entity_poly.pdbx_strand_id
1 'polypeptide(L)'
;ILSRPADREKASELDGLMLESNQFEAEVGDSRNALLAVKPRITVNSSAPRMAVVGVGYLGQFHAEKYAALEETNLVAVADVEPSRARRMAEDFSCQACASHLDLIGKVDAASVVVPTQDHCQVARDLLEAGIHVLVEKPMTATLEEADSLVQLAKANNLVLQVGHLERFNPAVVAAREYVQQPLFVESHRLASFTERGTEVDVILDLMIHDIDIILSLVPFPLEDLRVGGAKILTPHTDIANVRLEFANGCIANVTASRISAKRMRKIRIFQPDSYLSLDYAEREVELFRKLPEIGADGFPEIEYQQLPVADTDPLEEQLRAFAESVRTGTKPMVSGEEGRKALEVATRVNELIQQQGGGDWELVSG
;
A
#
# COMPACT_ATOMS: atom_id res chain seq x y z
N ILE A 1 -21.63 27.34 3.47
CA ILE A 1 -22.79 27.43 4.38
C ILE A 1 -23.86 26.51 3.80
N LEU A 2 -23.90 25.26 4.19
CA LEU A 2 -25.06 24.39 4.06
C LEU A 2 -25.05 23.47 5.28
N SER A 3 -25.76 23.86 6.33
CA SER A 3 -26.09 23.04 7.47
C SER A 3 -27.32 22.19 7.14
N ARG A 4 -27.23 20.87 7.25
CA ARG A 4 -28.39 19.96 7.27
C ARG A 4 -29.04 19.98 8.66
N PRO A 5 -30.36 19.96 8.78
CA PRO A 5 -31.07 19.84 10.06
C PRO A 5 -31.33 18.34 10.35
N ALA A 6 -30.39 17.63 10.99
CA ALA A 6 -30.60 16.25 11.49
C ALA A 6 -29.68 15.83 12.67
N ASP A 7 -29.05 16.79 13.38
CA ASP A 7 -28.04 16.42 14.40
C ASP A 7 -28.48 16.63 15.85
N ARG A 8 -29.77 16.41 16.18
CA ARG A 8 -30.24 16.55 17.57
C ARG A 8 -30.77 15.28 18.26
N GLU A 9 -30.72 14.11 17.63
CA GLU A 9 -31.24 12.87 18.25
C GLU A 9 -30.21 11.74 18.53
N LYS A 10 -28.91 11.95 18.32
CA LYS A 10 -27.89 10.91 18.53
C LYS A 10 -27.01 11.05 19.77
N ALA A 11 -27.43 11.81 20.76
CA ALA A 11 -26.64 11.98 21.99
C ALA A 11 -26.90 10.93 23.09
N SER A 12 -27.84 9.98 22.90
CA SER A 12 -28.20 8.96 23.90
C SER A 12 -27.81 7.51 23.57
N GLU A 13 -27.12 7.27 22.43
CA GLU A 13 -26.71 5.92 22.00
C GLU A 13 -25.22 5.59 22.23
N LEU A 14 -24.45 6.51 22.81
CA LEU A 14 -23.00 6.33 22.98
C LEU A 14 -22.57 5.44 24.16
N ASP A 15 -23.48 5.07 25.06
CA ASP A 15 -23.19 4.15 26.18
C ASP A 15 -23.34 2.67 25.83
N GLY A 16 -23.90 2.32 24.68
CA GLY A 16 -24.10 0.94 24.22
C GLY A 16 -22.91 0.35 23.43
N LEU A 17 -22.03 1.16 22.88
CA LEU A 17 -21.00 0.73 21.93
C LEU A 17 -19.67 0.27 22.58
N MET A 18 -19.53 0.39 23.89
CA MET A 18 -18.33 -0.11 24.60
C MET A 18 -18.37 -1.60 24.94
N LEU A 19 -19.51 -2.28 24.74
CA LEU A 19 -19.65 -3.71 25.01
C LEU A 19 -19.53 -4.61 23.76
N GLU A 20 -19.58 -4.04 22.56
CA GLU A 20 -19.50 -4.83 21.31
C GLU A 20 -18.07 -5.07 20.82
N SER A 21 -17.06 -4.31 21.29
CA SER A 21 -15.66 -4.53 20.90
C SER A 21 -15.06 -5.84 21.42
N ASN A 22 -15.60 -6.41 22.50
CA ASN A 22 -15.15 -7.70 23.04
C ASN A 22 -15.86 -8.91 22.41
N GLN A 23 -16.98 -8.73 21.70
CA GLN A 23 -17.62 -9.81 20.95
C GLN A 23 -16.99 -10.07 19.59
N PHE A 24 -16.42 -9.05 18.97
CA PHE A 24 -15.78 -9.20 17.66
C PHE A 24 -14.48 -10.04 17.70
N GLU A 25 -13.74 -10.02 18.82
CA GLU A 25 -12.58 -10.90 19.01
C GLU A 25 -12.97 -12.37 19.28
N ALA A 26 -14.15 -12.62 19.83
CA ALA A 26 -14.65 -13.97 20.07
C ALA A 26 -15.22 -14.63 18.81
N GLU A 27 -15.86 -13.88 17.92
CA GLU A 27 -16.39 -14.41 16.64
C GLU A 27 -15.31 -14.69 15.61
N VAL A 28 -14.19 -13.93 15.60
CA VAL A 28 -13.03 -14.20 14.74
C VAL A 28 -12.29 -15.47 15.17
N GLY A 29 -12.35 -15.85 16.45
CA GLY A 29 -11.77 -17.08 16.99
C GLY A 29 -12.48 -18.36 16.51
N ASP A 30 -13.80 -18.32 16.36
CA ASP A 30 -14.61 -19.50 16.00
C ASP A 30 -14.68 -19.70 14.47
N SER A 31 -14.58 -18.64 13.69
CA SER A 31 -14.51 -18.70 12.22
C SER A 31 -13.20 -19.32 11.70
N ARG A 32 -12.11 -19.23 12.49
CA ARG A 32 -10.82 -19.88 12.14
C ARG A 32 -10.90 -21.40 12.14
N ASN A 33 -11.70 -21.99 13.00
CA ASN A 33 -11.87 -23.45 13.08
C ASN A 33 -12.80 -24.00 11.98
N ALA A 34 -13.67 -23.19 11.39
CA ALA A 34 -14.56 -23.62 10.32
C ALA A 34 -13.87 -23.54 8.92
N LEU A 35 -12.91 -22.64 8.72
CA LEU A 35 -12.15 -22.52 7.45
C LEU A 35 -11.07 -23.59 7.29
N LEU A 36 -10.54 -24.17 8.37
CA LEU A 36 -9.51 -25.20 8.31
C LEU A 36 -10.03 -26.61 7.92
N ALA A 37 -11.32 -26.77 7.74
CA ALA A 37 -11.92 -28.08 7.43
C ALA A 37 -11.94 -28.45 5.93
N VAL A 38 -11.62 -27.53 5.02
CA VAL A 38 -11.50 -27.81 3.59
C VAL A 38 -10.06 -27.61 3.16
N LYS A 39 -9.26 -28.69 3.20
CA LYS A 39 -7.95 -28.67 2.53
C LYS A 39 -8.20 -28.37 1.04
N PRO A 40 -7.72 -27.26 0.47
CA PRO A 40 -7.90 -26.99 -0.94
C PRO A 40 -7.26 -28.15 -1.71
N ARG A 41 -8.01 -28.76 -2.63
CA ARG A 41 -7.44 -29.67 -3.61
C ARG A 41 -6.53 -28.82 -4.48
N ILE A 42 -5.23 -28.97 -4.30
CA ILE A 42 -4.21 -28.35 -5.15
C ILE A 42 -4.34 -29.02 -6.52
N THR A 43 -5.06 -28.40 -7.41
CA THR A 43 -4.98 -28.69 -8.86
C THR A 43 -3.73 -27.98 -9.35
N VAL A 44 -2.64 -28.72 -9.49
CA VAL A 44 -1.40 -28.17 -10.07
C VAL A 44 -1.70 -27.82 -11.53
N ASN A 45 -1.92 -26.52 -11.79
CA ASN A 45 -2.01 -26.00 -13.14
C ASN A 45 -0.59 -25.96 -13.72
N SER A 46 -0.28 -26.83 -14.68
CA SER A 46 1.07 -26.96 -15.25
C SER A 46 1.56 -25.71 -16.00
N SER A 47 0.69 -24.74 -16.25
CA SER A 47 1.00 -23.44 -16.89
C SER A 47 1.12 -22.29 -15.89
N ALA A 48 0.76 -22.49 -14.62
CA ALA A 48 0.87 -21.47 -13.58
C ALA A 48 2.31 -21.34 -13.09
N PRO A 49 2.81 -20.11 -12.84
CA PRO A 49 4.15 -19.91 -12.31
C PRO A 49 4.32 -20.55 -10.93
N ARG A 50 5.47 -21.14 -10.70
CA ARG A 50 5.88 -21.71 -9.42
C ARG A 50 6.30 -20.57 -8.50
N MET A 51 5.51 -20.31 -7.46
CA MET A 51 5.69 -19.21 -6.53
C MET A 51 6.36 -19.65 -5.24
N ALA A 52 7.10 -18.74 -4.62
CA ALA A 52 7.55 -18.88 -3.24
C ALA A 52 7.31 -17.59 -2.44
N VAL A 53 7.37 -17.72 -1.11
CA VAL A 53 7.38 -16.57 -0.19
C VAL A 53 8.62 -16.66 0.69
N VAL A 54 9.41 -15.58 0.72
CA VAL A 54 10.58 -15.42 1.58
C VAL A 54 10.24 -14.48 2.73
N GLY A 55 10.32 -14.99 3.96
CA GLY A 55 9.83 -14.31 5.15
C GLY A 55 8.33 -14.57 5.37
N VAL A 56 8.01 -15.62 6.16
CA VAL A 56 6.62 -15.98 6.48
C VAL A 56 6.24 -15.54 7.91
N GLY A 57 6.64 -14.31 8.24
CA GLY A 57 6.17 -13.60 9.43
C GLY A 57 4.71 -13.13 9.29
N TYR A 58 4.36 -12.04 9.99
CA TYR A 58 2.98 -11.53 10.02
C TYR A 58 2.39 -11.24 8.64
N LEU A 59 3.11 -10.55 7.75
CA LEU A 59 2.61 -10.22 6.41
C LEU A 59 2.79 -11.39 5.43
N GLY A 60 3.93 -12.08 5.48
CA GLY A 60 4.25 -13.15 4.54
C GLY A 60 3.33 -14.36 4.63
N GLN A 61 2.71 -14.63 5.79
CA GLN A 61 1.70 -15.68 5.89
C GLN A 61 0.49 -15.40 4.98
N PHE A 62 0.06 -14.14 4.86
CA PHE A 62 -1.02 -13.76 3.95
C PHE A 62 -0.62 -13.91 2.48
N HIS A 63 0.64 -13.61 2.12
CA HIS A 63 1.13 -13.88 0.77
C HIS A 63 1.08 -15.39 0.45
N ALA A 64 1.51 -16.23 1.38
CA ALA A 64 1.47 -17.70 1.20
C ALA A 64 0.02 -18.21 1.07
N GLU A 65 -0.88 -17.72 1.93
CA GLU A 65 -2.31 -18.05 1.89
C GLU A 65 -2.94 -17.72 0.54
N LYS A 66 -2.72 -16.48 0.05
CA LYS A 66 -3.27 -16.04 -1.22
C LYS A 66 -2.69 -16.82 -2.40
N TYR A 67 -1.36 -17.02 -2.47
CA TYR A 67 -0.79 -17.85 -3.53
C TYR A 67 -1.30 -19.29 -3.52
N ALA A 68 -1.55 -19.87 -2.35
CA ALA A 68 -2.12 -21.21 -2.26
C ALA A 68 -3.59 -21.28 -2.71
N ALA A 69 -4.33 -20.17 -2.63
CA ALA A 69 -5.74 -20.08 -2.99
C ALA A 69 -5.96 -19.70 -4.47
N LEU A 70 -5.04 -18.97 -5.10
CA LEU A 70 -5.13 -18.48 -6.46
C LEU A 70 -4.91 -19.62 -7.49
N GLU A 71 -5.87 -19.86 -8.35
CA GLU A 71 -5.77 -20.89 -9.42
C GLU A 71 -4.67 -20.57 -10.45
N GLU A 72 -4.31 -19.29 -10.59
CA GLU A 72 -3.28 -18.79 -11.51
C GLU A 72 -1.86 -18.93 -10.96
N THR A 73 -1.68 -19.45 -9.74
CA THR A 73 -0.38 -19.62 -9.09
C THR A 73 -0.20 -21.04 -8.56
N ASN A 74 1.07 -21.42 -8.36
CA ASN A 74 1.42 -22.68 -7.71
C ASN A 74 2.43 -22.37 -6.58
N LEU A 75 1.97 -22.29 -5.34
CA LEU A 75 2.85 -22.12 -4.19
C LEU A 75 3.64 -23.41 -3.94
N VAL A 76 4.93 -23.42 -4.27
CA VAL A 76 5.78 -24.62 -4.14
C VAL A 76 6.72 -24.59 -2.93
N ALA A 77 7.03 -23.40 -2.41
CA ALA A 77 7.93 -23.30 -1.27
C ALA A 77 7.69 -22.03 -0.44
N VAL A 78 8.06 -22.11 0.82
CA VAL A 78 8.21 -20.96 1.73
C VAL A 78 9.58 -21.00 2.39
N ALA A 79 10.21 -19.85 2.58
CA ALA A 79 11.50 -19.71 3.22
C ALA A 79 11.43 -18.76 4.42
N ASP A 80 11.99 -19.14 5.55
CA ASP A 80 12.12 -18.27 6.73
C ASP A 80 13.36 -18.68 7.52
N VAL A 81 14.08 -17.72 8.05
CA VAL A 81 15.25 -17.94 8.94
C VAL A 81 14.86 -18.63 10.25
N GLU A 82 13.58 -18.51 10.64
CA GLU A 82 13.00 -19.24 11.76
C GLU A 82 12.37 -20.56 11.26
N PRO A 83 13.03 -21.73 11.47
CA PRO A 83 12.59 -22.99 10.87
C PRO A 83 11.19 -23.44 11.32
N SER A 84 10.76 -23.04 12.50
CA SER A 84 9.43 -23.37 13.03
C SER A 84 8.33 -22.70 12.23
N ARG A 85 8.53 -21.44 11.79
CA ARG A 85 7.60 -20.71 10.95
C ARG A 85 7.51 -21.30 9.54
N ALA A 86 8.67 -21.57 8.93
CA ALA A 86 8.72 -22.18 7.60
C ALA A 86 7.99 -23.54 7.58
N ARG A 87 8.26 -24.43 8.56
CA ARG A 87 7.61 -25.74 8.66
C ARG A 87 6.10 -25.64 8.82
N ARG A 88 5.61 -24.77 9.74
CA ARG A 88 4.18 -24.57 9.95
C ARG A 88 3.47 -24.14 8.66
N MET A 89 3.99 -23.13 7.97
CA MET A 89 3.40 -22.65 6.72
C MET A 89 3.46 -23.71 5.62
N ALA A 90 4.54 -24.46 5.54
CA ALA A 90 4.67 -25.55 4.56
C ALA A 90 3.66 -26.69 4.81
N GLU A 91 3.38 -27.02 6.07
CA GLU A 91 2.36 -28.00 6.46
C GLU A 91 0.94 -27.47 6.15
N ASP A 92 0.65 -26.19 6.50
CA ASP A 92 -0.64 -25.57 6.27
C ASP A 92 -1.00 -25.51 4.77
N PHE A 93 -0.03 -25.21 3.92
CA PHE A 93 -0.25 -25.03 2.46
C PHE A 93 0.33 -26.17 1.60
N SER A 94 0.79 -27.27 2.19
CA SER A 94 1.32 -28.46 1.49
C SER A 94 2.42 -28.13 0.48
N CYS A 95 3.37 -27.24 0.88
CA CYS A 95 4.52 -26.84 0.07
C CYS A 95 5.85 -27.17 0.77
N GLN A 96 6.98 -26.82 0.17
CA GLN A 96 8.31 -27.09 0.74
C GLN A 96 8.69 -26.01 1.75
N ALA A 97 9.19 -26.41 2.94
CA ALA A 97 9.87 -25.51 3.87
C ALA A 97 11.36 -25.39 3.50
N CYS A 98 11.86 -24.16 3.41
CA CYS A 98 13.25 -23.82 3.16
C CYS A 98 13.80 -22.99 4.32
N ALA A 99 15.07 -23.17 4.67
CA ALA A 99 15.76 -22.40 5.70
C ALA A 99 16.36 -21.09 5.13
N SER A 100 16.57 -21.03 3.81
CA SER A 100 17.16 -19.89 3.12
C SER A 100 16.42 -19.65 1.79
N HIS A 101 16.39 -18.40 1.35
CA HIS A 101 15.92 -18.03 0.01
C HIS A 101 16.80 -18.68 -1.09
N LEU A 102 18.07 -18.97 -0.81
CA LEU A 102 18.97 -19.65 -1.75
C LEU A 102 18.51 -21.08 -2.06
N ASP A 103 17.78 -21.72 -1.16
CA ASP A 103 17.21 -23.06 -1.38
C ASP A 103 16.11 -23.07 -2.45
N LEU A 104 15.61 -21.89 -2.88
CA LEU A 104 14.59 -21.72 -3.91
C LEU A 104 15.16 -21.77 -5.33
N ILE A 105 16.48 -21.59 -5.49
CA ILE A 105 17.15 -21.51 -6.79
C ILE A 105 16.92 -22.81 -7.58
N GLY A 106 16.43 -22.65 -8.83
CA GLY A 106 16.06 -23.74 -9.74
C GLY A 106 14.72 -24.42 -9.44
N LYS A 107 14.02 -24.05 -8.38
CA LYS A 107 12.74 -24.65 -7.98
C LYS A 107 11.53 -23.79 -8.29
N VAL A 108 11.71 -22.46 -8.32
CA VAL A 108 10.61 -21.49 -8.47
C VAL A 108 10.85 -20.57 -9.67
N ASP A 109 9.78 -19.99 -10.17
CA ASP A 109 9.83 -19.00 -11.26
C ASP A 109 9.77 -17.58 -10.70
N ALA A 110 9.10 -17.40 -9.55
CA ALA A 110 8.95 -16.11 -8.90
C ALA A 110 8.82 -16.23 -7.37
N ALA A 111 9.15 -15.15 -6.67
CA ALA A 111 9.05 -15.09 -5.22
C ALA A 111 8.58 -13.73 -4.70
N SER A 112 7.77 -13.74 -3.64
CA SER A 112 7.53 -12.56 -2.80
C SER A 112 8.58 -12.47 -1.70
N VAL A 113 9.23 -11.30 -1.58
CA VAL A 113 10.20 -10.97 -0.54
C VAL A 113 9.50 -10.13 0.52
N VAL A 114 9.26 -10.73 1.68
CA VAL A 114 8.47 -10.16 2.79
C VAL A 114 9.28 -10.25 4.10
N VAL A 115 10.57 -10.03 3.99
CA VAL A 115 11.53 -9.97 5.09
C VAL A 115 11.60 -8.55 5.67
N PRO A 116 12.36 -8.26 6.73
CA PRO A 116 12.64 -6.88 7.16
C PRO A 116 13.31 -6.06 6.04
N THR A 117 12.99 -4.78 5.96
CA THR A 117 13.44 -3.88 4.87
C THR A 117 14.95 -3.90 4.63
N GLN A 118 15.74 -4.01 5.68
CA GLN A 118 17.21 -4.07 5.61
C GLN A 118 17.72 -5.27 4.81
N ASP A 119 16.93 -6.35 4.72
CA ASP A 119 17.28 -7.59 4.03
C ASP A 119 16.70 -7.64 2.60
N HIS A 120 15.78 -6.69 2.23
CA HIS A 120 15.11 -6.68 0.93
C HIS A 120 16.10 -6.70 -0.23
N CYS A 121 17.10 -5.80 -0.21
CA CYS A 121 18.05 -5.67 -1.30
C CYS A 121 18.85 -6.95 -1.54
N GLN A 122 19.39 -7.56 -0.49
CA GLN A 122 20.21 -8.76 -0.63
C GLN A 122 19.39 -9.95 -1.12
N VAL A 123 18.23 -10.20 -0.50
CA VAL A 123 17.36 -11.32 -0.87
C VAL A 123 16.82 -11.15 -2.30
N ALA A 124 16.35 -9.97 -2.66
CA ALA A 124 15.84 -9.70 -4.01
C ALA A 124 16.94 -9.82 -5.07
N ARG A 125 18.16 -9.36 -4.78
CA ARG A 125 19.32 -9.47 -5.66
C ARG A 125 19.66 -10.91 -5.96
N ASP A 126 19.84 -11.75 -4.93
CA ASP A 126 20.20 -13.14 -5.08
C ASP A 126 19.18 -13.91 -5.93
N LEU A 127 17.89 -13.62 -5.75
CA LEU A 127 16.80 -14.19 -6.55
C LEU A 127 16.85 -13.71 -8.01
N LEU A 128 17.01 -12.39 -8.25
CA LEU A 128 17.10 -11.82 -9.60
C LEU A 128 18.35 -12.33 -10.34
N GLU A 129 19.50 -12.46 -9.67
CA GLU A 129 20.72 -13.06 -10.25
C GLU A 129 20.51 -14.52 -10.64
N ALA A 130 19.68 -15.24 -9.89
CA ALA A 130 19.30 -16.62 -10.19
C ALA A 130 18.20 -16.76 -11.26
N GLY A 131 17.74 -15.65 -11.87
CA GLY A 131 16.71 -15.67 -12.90
C GLY A 131 15.27 -15.80 -12.36
N ILE A 132 15.03 -15.48 -11.10
CA ILE A 132 13.74 -15.56 -10.43
C ILE A 132 13.10 -14.17 -10.43
N HIS A 133 11.83 -14.06 -10.87
CA HIS A 133 11.04 -12.85 -10.78
C HIS A 133 10.73 -12.48 -9.33
N VAL A 134 10.71 -11.19 -8.99
CA VAL A 134 10.57 -10.74 -7.61
C VAL A 134 9.43 -9.75 -7.42
N LEU A 135 8.58 -10.00 -6.42
CA LEU A 135 7.78 -9.00 -5.75
C LEU A 135 8.45 -8.69 -4.41
N VAL A 136 8.84 -7.44 -4.18
CA VAL A 136 9.43 -7.02 -2.90
C VAL A 136 8.49 -6.08 -2.18
N GLU A 137 8.29 -6.28 -0.86
CA GLU A 137 7.43 -5.41 -0.06
C GLU A 137 8.00 -3.99 0.10
N LYS A 138 7.11 -3.06 0.40
CA LYS A 138 7.46 -1.64 0.64
C LYS A 138 8.11 -1.44 2.03
N PRO A 139 9.03 -0.49 2.17
CA PRO A 139 9.76 0.18 1.08
C PRO A 139 10.65 -0.82 0.36
N MET A 140 10.83 -0.64 -0.97
CA MET A 140 11.51 -1.67 -1.76
C MET A 140 12.94 -1.98 -1.30
N THR A 141 13.62 -1.00 -0.71
CA THR A 141 14.98 -1.10 -0.15
C THR A 141 15.18 -0.07 0.95
N ALA A 142 16.29 -0.15 1.66
CA ALA A 142 16.67 0.82 2.68
C ALA A 142 17.25 2.11 2.07
N THR A 143 17.93 2.02 0.91
CA THR A 143 18.54 3.16 0.23
C THR A 143 18.15 3.24 -1.25
N LEU A 144 18.35 4.42 -1.86
CA LEU A 144 18.09 4.62 -3.29
C LEU A 144 19.10 3.89 -4.17
N GLU A 145 20.35 3.80 -3.76
CA GLU A 145 21.39 3.07 -4.47
C GLU A 145 21.07 1.58 -4.58
N GLU A 146 20.54 1.01 -3.51
CA GLU A 146 20.03 -0.38 -3.50
C GLU A 146 18.86 -0.52 -4.47
N ALA A 147 17.90 0.41 -4.46
CA ALA A 147 16.77 0.41 -5.38
C ALA A 147 17.22 0.49 -6.84
N ASP A 148 18.14 1.42 -7.15
CA ASP A 148 18.72 1.56 -8.49
C ASP A 148 19.40 0.27 -8.94
N SER A 149 20.13 -0.40 -8.05
CA SER A 149 20.81 -1.65 -8.37
C SER A 149 19.84 -2.79 -8.71
N LEU A 150 18.73 -2.93 -7.95
CA LEU A 150 17.70 -3.94 -8.23
C LEU A 150 16.95 -3.67 -9.53
N VAL A 151 16.60 -2.41 -9.79
CA VAL A 151 15.94 -2.00 -11.05
C VAL A 151 16.81 -2.33 -12.26
N GLN A 152 18.10 -1.98 -12.20
CA GLN A 152 19.06 -2.27 -13.28
C GLN A 152 19.23 -3.78 -13.48
N LEU A 153 19.36 -4.55 -12.39
CA LEU A 153 19.53 -5.99 -12.43
C LEU A 153 18.32 -6.70 -13.05
N ALA A 154 17.11 -6.35 -12.60
CA ALA A 154 15.87 -6.90 -13.15
C ALA A 154 15.75 -6.60 -14.65
N LYS A 155 16.05 -5.37 -15.05
CA LYS A 155 16.05 -4.96 -16.46
C LYS A 155 17.08 -5.70 -17.30
N ALA A 156 18.30 -5.87 -16.80
CA ALA A 156 19.38 -6.56 -17.50
C ALA A 156 19.05 -8.05 -17.75
N ASN A 157 18.33 -8.68 -16.83
CA ASN A 157 17.93 -10.09 -16.90
C ASN A 157 16.52 -10.31 -17.49
N ASN A 158 15.83 -9.26 -17.94
CA ASN A 158 14.43 -9.31 -18.39
C ASN A 158 13.48 -9.95 -17.37
N LEU A 159 13.66 -9.63 -16.10
CA LEU A 159 12.85 -10.13 -15.00
C LEU A 159 11.82 -9.10 -14.54
N VAL A 160 10.68 -9.59 -14.09
CA VAL A 160 9.67 -8.77 -13.42
C VAL A 160 10.18 -8.43 -12.03
N LEU A 161 10.25 -7.14 -11.72
CA LEU A 161 10.42 -6.60 -10.38
C LEU A 161 9.20 -5.74 -10.06
N GLN A 162 8.36 -6.22 -9.16
CA GLN A 162 7.19 -5.52 -8.65
C GLN A 162 7.43 -5.08 -7.20
N VAL A 163 6.90 -3.91 -6.84
CA VAL A 163 6.96 -3.41 -5.46
C VAL A 163 5.59 -3.50 -4.79
N GLY A 164 5.56 -3.92 -3.53
CA GLY A 164 4.35 -4.16 -2.74
C GLY A 164 3.62 -2.90 -2.30
N HIS A 165 3.36 -1.94 -3.20
CA HIS A 165 2.49 -0.81 -2.93
C HIS A 165 1.02 -1.23 -3.06
N LEU A 166 0.55 -1.93 -2.05
CA LEU A 166 -0.77 -2.57 -1.96
C LEU A 166 -1.94 -1.63 -2.28
N GLU A 167 -1.85 -0.36 -1.88
CA GLU A 167 -2.92 0.62 -2.09
C GLU A 167 -3.18 0.94 -3.56
N ARG A 168 -2.26 0.62 -4.48
CA ARG A 168 -2.48 0.71 -5.94
C ARG A 168 -3.54 -0.28 -6.43
N PHE A 169 -3.77 -1.34 -5.67
CA PHE A 169 -4.77 -2.38 -5.90
C PHE A 169 -6.03 -2.19 -5.03
N ASN A 170 -6.08 -1.12 -4.24
CA ASN A 170 -7.28 -0.79 -3.48
C ASN A 170 -8.44 -0.51 -4.44
N PRO A 171 -9.61 -1.18 -4.27
CA PRO A 171 -10.72 -1.07 -5.21
C PRO A 171 -11.20 0.38 -5.44
N ALA A 172 -11.13 1.24 -4.43
CA ALA A 172 -11.49 2.65 -4.57
C ALA A 172 -10.48 3.40 -5.47
N VAL A 173 -9.18 3.11 -5.36
CA VAL A 173 -8.13 3.70 -6.22
C VAL A 173 -8.29 3.21 -7.66
N VAL A 174 -8.55 1.92 -7.83
CA VAL A 174 -8.78 1.31 -9.16
C VAL A 174 -10.00 1.93 -9.84
N ALA A 175 -11.13 2.05 -9.10
CA ALA A 175 -12.37 2.61 -9.64
C ALA A 175 -12.23 4.09 -10.02
N ALA A 176 -11.43 4.87 -9.27
CA ALA A 176 -11.26 6.30 -9.54
C ALA A 176 -10.30 6.60 -10.69
N ARG A 177 -9.37 5.70 -10.99
CA ARG A 177 -8.22 5.96 -11.89
C ARG A 177 -8.62 6.44 -13.28
N GLU A 178 -9.65 5.88 -13.88
CA GLU A 178 -10.11 6.26 -15.22
C GLU A 178 -10.74 7.66 -15.28
N TYR A 179 -11.19 8.18 -14.13
CA TYR A 179 -11.79 9.51 -14.00
C TYR A 179 -10.77 10.61 -13.70
N VAL A 180 -9.51 10.25 -13.41
CA VAL A 180 -8.43 11.21 -13.16
C VAL A 180 -7.68 11.49 -14.46
N GLN A 181 -7.93 12.68 -15.04
CA GLN A 181 -7.35 13.07 -16.33
C GLN A 181 -6.42 14.29 -16.24
N GLN A 182 -6.86 15.35 -15.56
CA GLN A 182 -6.12 16.60 -15.42
C GLN A 182 -6.15 17.10 -13.97
N PRO A 183 -5.51 16.41 -13.03
CA PRO A 183 -5.48 16.83 -11.65
C PRO A 183 -4.79 18.19 -11.52
N LEU A 184 -5.49 19.16 -10.90
CA LEU A 184 -4.98 20.50 -10.60
C LEU A 184 -4.57 20.61 -9.13
N PHE A 185 -5.35 19.95 -8.27
CA PHE A 185 -5.10 19.96 -6.84
C PHE A 185 -5.47 18.63 -6.23
N VAL A 186 -4.62 18.10 -5.34
CA VAL A 186 -4.82 16.85 -4.63
C VAL A 186 -4.65 17.08 -3.13
N GLU A 187 -5.58 16.57 -2.34
CA GLU A 187 -5.46 16.50 -0.87
C GLU A 187 -5.50 15.05 -0.44
N SER A 188 -4.49 14.61 0.33
CA SER A 188 -4.47 13.28 0.92
C SER A 188 -4.26 13.34 2.43
N HIS A 189 -5.06 12.54 3.14
CA HIS A 189 -4.99 12.38 4.58
C HIS A 189 -4.94 10.90 4.96
N ARG A 190 -3.83 10.50 5.59
CA ARG A 190 -3.66 9.18 6.19
C ARG A 190 -3.40 9.33 7.67
N LEU A 191 -4.46 9.22 8.44
CA LEU A 191 -4.45 9.41 9.89
C LEU A 191 -4.71 8.06 10.56
N ALA A 192 -3.82 7.67 11.46
CA ALA A 192 -3.93 6.45 12.26
C ALA A 192 -3.84 6.75 13.75
N SER A 193 -4.50 5.93 14.58
CA SER A 193 -4.31 5.97 16.02
C SER A 193 -2.95 5.34 16.36
N PHE A 194 -2.35 5.81 17.45
CA PHE A 194 -1.07 5.31 17.91
C PHE A 194 -1.15 3.80 18.23
N THR A 195 -0.16 3.08 17.73
CA THR A 195 0.10 1.67 18.07
C THR A 195 1.61 1.51 18.26
N GLU A 196 2.04 0.54 19.07
CA GLU A 196 3.47 0.27 19.28
C GLU A 196 4.16 -0.27 18.02
N ARG A 197 3.40 -0.81 17.08
CA ARG A 197 3.92 -1.34 15.81
C ARG A 197 4.28 -0.22 14.85
N GLY A 198 5.42 -0.31 14.18
CA GLY A 198 5.89 0.64 13.18
C GLY A 198 6.50 1.92 13.76
N THR A 199 6.78 1.93 15.08
CA THR A 199 7.39 3.08 15.76
C THR A 199 8.91 3.18 15.55
N GLU A 200 9.52 2.17 14.93
CA GLU A 200 10.96 2.12 14.63
C GLU A 200 11.35 2.94 13.40
N VAL A 201 10.36 3.41 12.63
CA VAL A 201 10.59 4.20 11.41
C VAL A 201 9.73 5.46 11.40
N ASP A 202 10.12 6.46 10.61
CA ASP A 202 9.35 7.69 10.41
C ASP A 202 8.00 7.40 9.74
N VAL A 203 6.97 8.18 10.09
CA VAL A 203 5.62 8.09 9.51
C VAL A 203 5.63 8.24 7.98
N ILE A 204 6.68 8.84 7.43
CA ILE A 204 6.86 9.03 6.00
C ILE A 204 7.03 7.67 5.31
N LEU A 205 7.97 6.84 5.75
CA LEU A 205 8.25 5.53 5.16
C LEU A 205 7.22 4.47 5.57
N ASP A 206 6.57 4.65 6.73
CA ASP A 206 5.54 3.71 7.17
C ASP A 206 4.19 3.97 6.48
N LEU A 207 3.68 5.19 6.55
CA LEU A 207 2.33 5.56 6.12
C LEU A 207 2.30 6.43 4.86
N MET A 208 3.05 7.54 4.83
CA MET A 208 2.92 8.55 3.77
C MET A 208 3.34 8.02 2.40
N ILE A 209 4.29 7.11 2.33
CA ILE A 209 4.79 6.51 1.08
C ILE A 209 3.68 5.89 0.22
N HIS A 210 2.62 5.36 0.85
CA HIS A 210 1.46 4.84 0.13
C HIS A 210 0.72 5.92 -0.66
N ASP A 211 0.52 7.09 -0.03
CA ASP A 211 -0.17 8.21 -0.67
C ASP A 211 0.74 8.91 -1.70
N ILE A 212 2.04 8.98 -1.43
CA ILE A 212 3.04 9.44 -2.39
C ILE A 212 2.98 8.57 -3.66
N ASP A 213 3.03 7.24 -3.52
CA ASP A 213 2.96 6.31 -4.66
C ASP A 213 1.67 6.49 -5.47
N ILE A 214 0.51 6.57 -4.80
CA ILE A 214 -0.77 6.80 -5.47
C ILE A 214 -0.73 8.11 -6.25
N ILE A 215 -0.30 9.22 -5.62
CA ILE A 215 -0.26 10.54 -6.25
C ILE A 215 0.68 10.56 -7.45
N LEU A 216 1.89 9.98 -7.33
CA LEU A 216 2.83 9.86 -8.44
C LEU A 216 2.26 9.06 -9.62
N SER A 217 1.34 8.12 -9.36
CA SER A 217 0.67 7.35 -10.40
C SER A 217 -0.48 8.10 -11.08
N LEU A 218 -1.12 9.01 -10.36
CA LEU A 218 -2.26 9.79 -10.85
C LEU A 218 -1.85 11.10 -11.50
N VAL A 219 -0.66 11.62 -11.17
CA VAL A 219 -0.08 12.85 -11.72
C VAL A 219 1.18 12.48 -12.54
N PRO A 220 1.03 12.16 -13.84
CA PRO A 220 2.13 11.64 -14.66
C PRO A 220 3.09 12.73 -15.15
N PHE A 221 3.42 13.69 -14.29
CA PHE A 221 4.34 14.79 -14.57
C PHE A 221 5.50 14.79 -13.59
N PRO A 222 6.67 15.33 -13.96
CA PRO A 222 7.80 15.46 -13.05
C PRO A 222 7.45 16.27 -11.80
N LEU A 223 7.95 15.83 -10.65
CA LEU A 223 7.93 16.60 -9.42
C LEU A 223 9.03 17.68 -9.51
N GLU A 224 8.67 18.97 -9.39
CA GLU A 224 9.60 20.10 -9.47
C GLU A 224 10.04 20.58 -8.09
N ASP A 225 9.10 20.75 -7.17
CA ASP A 225 9.39 21.22 -5.82
C ASP A 225 8.60 20.46 -4.76
N LEU A 226 9.13 20.45 -3.55
CA LEU A 226 8.43 19.93 -2.38
C LEU A 226 8.76 20.73 -1.14
N ARG A 227 7.74 20.97 -0.31
CA ARG A 227 7.87 21.63 0.99
C ARG A 227 7.33 20.73 2.06
N VAL A 228 8.01 20.68 3.18
CA VAL A 228 7.76 19.70 4.22
C VAL A 228 7.62 20.35 5.59
N GLY A 229 6.84 19.72 6.44
CA GLY A 229 6.80 19.98 7.88
C GLY A 229 6.54 18.68 8.60
N GLY A 230 7.21 18.44 9.72
CA GLY A 230 7.02 17.22 10.50
C GLY A 230 7.37 17.43 11.96
N ALA A 231 6.81 16.56 12.82
CA ALA A 231 7.08 16.65 14.26
C ALA A 231 7.21 15.25 14.89
N LYS A 232 8.13 15.14 15.85
CA LYS A 232 8.28 14.03 16.77
C LYS A 232 7.47 14.34 18.01
N ILE A 233 6.48 13.53 18.35
CA ILE A 233 5.55 13.81 19.46
C ILE A 233 5.59 12.70 20.50
N LEU A 234 5.42 11.44 20.09
CA LEU A 234 5.37 10.28 20.99
C LEU A 234 6.58 9.36 20.83
N THR A 235 7.26 9.41 19.67
CA THR A 235 8.42 8.55 19.39
C THR A 235 9.66 9.39 19.06
N PRO A 236 10.87 8.80 19.04
CA PRO A 236 12.08 9.49 18.57
C PRO A 236 12.06 9.75 17.04
N HIS A 237 11.06 9.25 16.33
CA HIS A 237 10.86 9.42 14.90
C HIS A 237 9.77 10.44 14.59
N THR A 238 9.64 10.87 13.35
CA THR A 238 8.55 11.75 12.92
C THR A 238 7.21 11.02 13.02
N ASP A 239 6.29 11.54 13.85
CA ASP A 239 4.97 10.94 14.11
C ASP A 239 3.85 11.55 13.28
N ILE A 240 4.04 12.80 12.84
CA ILE A 240 3.16 13.53 11.94
C ILE A 240 3.99 14.31 10.93
N ALA A 241 3.57 14.25 9.66
CA ALA A 241 4.18 15.03 8.59
C ALA A 241 3.11 15.58 7.64
N ASN A 242 3.37 16.79 7.12
CA ASN A 242 2.64 17.40 6.02
C ASN A 242 3.62 17.75 4.91
N VAL A 243 3.25 17.42 3.69
CA VAL A 243 4.09 17.64 2.50
C VAL A 243 3.26 18.29 1.42
N ARG A 244 3.79 19.32 0.79
CA ARG A 244 3.29 19.91 -0.43
C ARG A 244 4.20 19.52 -1.59
N LEU A 245 3.65 18.84 -2.58
CA LEU A 245 4.31 18.43 -3.82
C LEU A 245 3.84 19.36 -4.95
N GLU A 246 4.76 19.89 -5.74
CA GLU A 246 4.47 20.76 -6.89
C GLU A 246 4.99 20.10 -8.16
N PHE A 247 4.11 19.87 -9.12
CA PHE A 247 4.40 19.15 -10.36
C PHE A 247 4.54 20.10 -11.56
N ALA A 248 5.30 19.70 -12.58
CA ALA A 248 5.60 20.49 -13.77
C ALA A 248 4.39 20.98 -14.56
N ASN A 249 3.24 20.32 -14.43
CA ASN A 249 1.98 20.77 -15.02
C ASN A 249 1.21 21.79 -14.15
N GLY A 250 1.79 22.22 -13.03
CA GLY A 250 1.15 23.12 -12.07
C GLY A 250 0.23 22.42 -11.06
N CYS A 251 0.08 21.09 -11.13
CA CYS A 251 -0.66 20.34 -10.11
C CYS A 251 0.05 20.45 -8.76
N ILE A 252 -0.75 20.62 -7.73
CA ILE A 252 -0.28 20.68 -6.33
C ILE A 252 -0.92 19.54 -5.55
N ALA A 253 -0.12 18.78 -4.80
CA ALA A 253 -0.65 17.79 -3.88
C ALA A 253 -0.21 18.09 -2.44
N ASN A 254 -1.18 18.19 -1.54
CA ASN A 254 -0.94 18.27 -0.09
C ASN A 254 -1.19 16.90 0.53
N VAL A 255 -0.18 16.36 1.20
CA VAL A 255 -0.20 15.03 1.81
C VAL A 255 0.03 15.14 3.30
N THR A 256 -0.89 14.65 4.10
CA THR A 256 -0.75 14.59 5.56
C THR A 256 -0.77 13.15 6.02
N ALA A 257 0.25 12.72 6.75
CA ALA A 257 0.27 11.43 7.42
C ALA A 257 0.53 11.60 8.92
N SER A 258 -0.21 10.86 9.74
CA SER A 258 -0.08 10.89 11.21
C SER A 258 -0.37 9.51 11.79
N ARG A 259 0.47 9.08 12.74
CA ARG A 259 0.24 7.86 13.55
C ARG A 259 -0.31 8.16 14.95
N ILE A 260 -0.60 9.44 15.24
CA ILE A 260 -0.99 9.91 16.58
C ILE A 260 -2.35 10.59 16.58
N SER A 261 -3.18 10.33 15.60
CA SER A 261 -4.51 10.95 15.45
C SER A 261 -5.58 10.18 16.24
N ALA A 262 -6.53 10.90 16.85
CA ALA A 262 -7.63 10.27 17.58
C ALA A 262 -8.62 9.53 16.66
N LYS A 263 -8.74 9.97 15.40
CA LYS A 263 -9.62 9.35 14.39
C LYS A 263 -8.79 8.77 13.26
N ARG A 264 -9.17 7.59 12.79
CA ARG A 264 -8.63 7.01 11.57
C ARG A 264 -9.25 7.70 10.35
N MET A 265 -8.42 7.97 9.35
CA MET A 265 -8.85 8.52 8.06
C MET A 265 -7.90 8.06 6.98
N ARG A 266 -8.44 7.64 5.84
CA ARG A 266 -7.67 7.30 4.64
C ARG A 266 -8.41 7.85 3.44
N LYS A 267 -8.25 9.16 3.17
CA LYS A 267 -8.99 9.87 2.13
C LYS A 267 -8.06 10.61 1.19
N ILE A 268 -8.43 10.59 -0.09
CA ILE A 268 -7.84 11.47 -1.10
C ILE A 268 -8.96 12.22 -1.83
N ARG A 269 -8.71 13.49 -2.13
CA ARG A 269 -9.58 14.36 -2.91
C ARG A 269 -8.80 14.88 -4.10
N ILE A 270 -9.40 14.83 -5.27
CA ILE A 270 -8.75 15.22 -6.52
C ILE A 270 -9.65 16.24 -7.22
N PHE A 271 -9.11 17.43 -7.41
CA PHE A 271 -9.79 18.53 -8.08
C PHE A 271 -9.26 18.69 -9.50
N GLN A 272 -10.15 18.73 -10.47
CA GLN A 272 -9.89 18.88 -11.89
C GLN A 272 -10.70 20.06 -12.45
N PRO A 273 -10.47 20.53 -13.69
CA PRO A 273 -11.18 21.69 -14.23
C PRO A 273 -12.71 21.55 -14.27
N ASP A 274 -13.18 20.33 -14.43
CA ASP A 274 -14.59 19.99 -14.63
C ASP A 274 -15.13 18.96 -13.65
N SER A 275 -14.31 18.45 -12.74
CA SER A 275 -14.72 17.42 -11.82
C SER A 275 -13.94 17.43 -10.49
N TYR A 276 -14.58 16.84 -9.50
CA TYR A 276 -14.02 16.60 -8.17
C TYR A 276 -14.28 15.15 -7.79
N LEU A 277 -13.23 14.44 -7.37
CA LEU A 277 -13.34 13.09 -6.84
C LEU A 277 -13.01 13.08 -5.35
N SER A 278 -13.78 12.32 -4.58
CA SER A 278 -13.52 12.04 -3.17
C SER A 278 -13.44 10.52 -2.98
N LEU A 279 -12.28 10.02 -2.58
CA LEU A 279 -12.04 8.60 -2.32
C LEU A 279 -11.86 8.37 -0.83
N ASP A 280 -12.57 7.42 -0.27
CA ASP A 280 -12.32 6.86 1.04
C ASP A 280 -11.80 5.43 0.91
N TYR A 281 -10.52 5.22 1.22
CA TYR A 281 -9.90 3.89 1.09
C TYR A 281 -10.36 2.89 2.15
N ALA A 282 -10.77 3.40 3.33
CA ALA A 282 -11.22 2.57 4.43
C ALA A 282 -12.64 2.04 4.19
N GLU A 283 -13.52 2.95 3.78
CA GLU A 283 -14.93 2.62 3.50
C GLU A 283 -15.14 2.07 2.08
N ARG A 284 -14.10 2.12 1.22
CA ARG A 284 -14.16 1.73 -0.19
C ARG A 284 -15.23 2.49 -0.95
N GLU A 285 -15.28 3.80 -0.75
CA GLU A 285 -16.24 4.69 -1.40
C GLU A 285 -15.53 5.65 -2.35
N VAL A 286 -16.17 5.90 -3.49
CA VAL A 286 -15.72 6.89 -4.46
C VAL A 286 -16.89 7.74 -4.91
N GLU A 287 -16.78 9.04 -4.68
CA GLU A 287 -17.76 10.03 -5.09
C GLU A 287 -17.17 10.88 -6.20
N LEU A 288 -17.93 11.05 -7.27
CA LEU A 288 -17.61 11.92 -8.42
C LEU A 288 -18.64 13.05 -8.51
N PHE A 289 -18.14 14.27 -8.51
CA PHE A 289 -18.92 15.47 -8.77
C PHE A 289 -18.42 16.06 -10.08
N ARG A 290 -19.31 16.21 -11.07
CA ARG A 290 -18.98 16.72 -12.40
C ARG A 290 -19.71 18.04 -12.66
N LYS A 291 -18.96 19.03 -13.09
CA LYS A 291 -19.51 20.31 -13.55
C LYS A 291 -20.16 20.10 -14.91
N LEU A 292 -21.44 20.44 -15.02
CA LEU A 292 -22.17 20.39 -16.27
C LEU A 292 -22.05 21.73 -17.05
N PRO A 293 -22.26 21.72 -18.38
CA PRO A 293 -22.30 22.95 -19.19
C PRO A 293 -23.48 23.86 -18.86
N GLU A 294 -24.55 23.28 -18.33
CA GLU A 294 -25.81 23.99 -17.98
C GLU A 294 -25.56 24.91 -16.80
N ILE A 295 -26.14 26.10 -16.88
CA ILE A 295 -26.11 27.12 -15.83
C ILE A 295 -27.45 27.09 -15.09
N GLY A 296 -27.42 26.84 -13.81
CA GLY A 296 -28.59 26.86 -12.94
C GLY A 296 -29.18 28.26 -12.77
N ALA A 297 -30.35 28.33 -12.16
CA ALA A 297 -31.08 29.61 -11.93
C ALA A 297 -30.31 30.55 -11.00
N ASP A 298 -29.36 30.07 -10.23
CA ASP A 298 -28.46 30.82 -9.33
C ASP A 298 -27.24 31.41 -10.05
N GLY A 299 -27.08 31.15 -11.35
CA GLY A 299 -25.95 31.62 -12.16
C GLY A 299 -24.66 30.79 -12.06
N PHE A 300 -24.69 29.66 -11.39
CA PHE A 300 -23.57 28.73 -11.31
C PHE A 300 -23.80 27.50 -12.19
N PRO A 301 -22.74 26.82 -12.64
CA PRO A 301 -22.85 25.52 -13.33
C PRO A 301 -23.60 24.51 -12.48
N GLU A 302 -24.44 23.71 -13.10
CA GLU A 302 -25.03 22.54 -12.44
C GLU A 302 -23.98 21.50 -12.15
N ILE A 303 -24.16 20.78 -11.03
CA ILE A 303 -23.23 19.73 -10.58
C ILE A 303 -23.95 18.38 -10.59
N GLU A 304 -23.47 17.47 -11.40
CA GLU A 304 -23.87 16.07 -11.37
C GLU A 304 -23.11 15.35 -10.26
N TYR A 305 -23.82 14.59 -9.42
CA TYR A 305 -23.23 13.71 -8.41
C TYR A 305 -23.41 12.26 -8.82
N GLN A 306 -22.34 11.48 -8.69
CA GLN A 306 -22.34 10.04 -8.92
C GLN A 306 -21.50 9.36 -7.86
N GLN A 307 -22.06 8.33 -7.21
CA GLN A 307 -21.28 7.36 -6.45
C GLN A 307 -20.81 6.28 -7.42
N LEU A 308 -19.48 6.14 -7.56
CA LEU A 308 -18.91 5.15 -8.48
C LEU A 308 -19.00 3.75 -7.87
N PRO A 309 -19.26 2.73 -8.69
CA PRO A 309 -19.22 1.35 -8.22
C PRO A 309 -17.77 0.95 -7.87
N VAL A 310 -17.59 0.39 -6.69
CA VAL A 310 -16.32 -0.11 -6.20
C VAL A 310 -16.44 -1.62 -6.06
N ALA A 311 -15.48 -2.36 -6.64
CA ALA A 311 -15.46 -3.82 -6.57
C ALA A 311 -15.18 -4.29 -5.13
N ASP A 312 -15.79 -5.41 -4.74
CA ASP A 312 -15.47 -6.06 -3.47
C ASP A 312 -14.34 -7.08 -3.68
N THR A 313 -13.12 -6.59 -3.89
CA THR A 313 -11.92 -7.40 -4.07
C THR A 313 -10.92 -7.18 -2.94
N ASP A 314 -10.10 -8.19 -2.71
CA ASP A 314 -9.01 -8.11 -1.73
C ASP A 314 -7.76 -7.50 -2.42
N PRO A 315 -7.26 -6.35 -1.97
CA PRO A 315 -6.10 -5.70 -2.59
C PRO A 315 -4.84 -6.56 -2.64
N LEU A 316 -4.61 -7.39 -1.61
CA LEU A 316 -3.44 -8.28 -1.59
C LEU A 316 -3.57 -9.38 -2.64
N GLU A 317 -4.76 -9.97 -2.75
CA GLU A 317 -5.04 -10.98 -3.77
C GLU A 317 -4.84 -10.41 -5.18
N GLU A 318 -5.38 -9.22 -5.45
CA GLU A 318 -5.22 -8.55 -6.74
C GLU A 318 -3.75 -8.18 -7.04
N GLN A 319 -2.98 -7.75 -6.03
CA GLN A 319 -1.55 -7.50 -6.16
C GLN A 319 -0.79 -8.76 -6.58
N LEU A 320 -1.05 -9.88 -5.92
CA LEU A 320 -0.39 -11.15 -6.17
C LEU A 320 -0.81 -11.78 -7.50
N ARG A 321 -2.10 -11.68 -7.86
CA ARG A 321 -2.64 -12.07 -9.17
C ARG A 321 -1.97 -11.27 -10.29
N ALA A 322 -1.88 -9.94 -10.17
CA ALA A 322 -1.24 -9.08 -11.15
C ALA A 322 0.26 -9.39 -11.30
N PHE A 323 0.95 -9.71 -10.21
CA PHE A 323 2.34 -10.16 -10.27
C PHE A 323 2.49 -11.47 -11.02
N ALA A 324 1.69 -12.49 -10.69
CA ALA A 324 1.70 -13.77 -11.37
C ALA A 324 1.40 -13.64 -12.87
N GLU A 325 0.45 -12.78 -13.24
CA GLU A 325 0.13 -12.50 -14.64
C GLU A 325 1.30 -11.81 -15.37
N SER A 326 1.96 -10.82 -14.72
CA SER A 326 3.16 -10.19 -15.29
C SER A 326 4.29 -11.19 -15.49
N VAL A 327 4.50 -12.12 -14.56
CA VAL A 327 5.48 -13.21 -14.68
C VAL A 327 5.14 -14.12 -15.88
N ARG A 328 3.88 -14.52 -16.00
CA ARG A 328 3.40 -15.43 -17.05
C ARG A 328 3.49 -14.83 -18.45
N THR A 329 3.21 -13.51 -18.58
CA THR A 329 3.12 -12.81 -19.86
C THR A 329 4.38 -12.05 -20.25
N GLY A 330 5.28 -11.81 -19.30
CA GLY A 330 6.46 -10.94 -19.50
C GLY A 330 6.09 -9.45 -19.60
N THR A 331 4.89 -9.05 -19.15
CA THR A 331 4.45 -7.66 -19.22
C THR A 331 4.95 -6.86 -18.01
N LYS A 332 5.05 -5.54 -18.19
CA LYS A 332 5.42 -4.63 -17.10
C LYS A 332 4.36 -4.71 -15.99
N PRO A 333 4.75 -4.91 -14.72
CA PRO A 333 3.81 -4.93 -13.60
C PRO A 333 3.20 -3.55 -13.34
N MET A 334 2.02 -3.50 -12.72
CA MET A 334 1.31 -2.27 -12.37
C MET A 334 2.15 -1.35 -11.46
N VAL A 335 2.92 -1.93 -10.56
CA VAL A 335 3.86 -1.21 -9.69
C VAL A 335 5.26 -1.76 -9.93
N SER A 336 5.91 -1.27 -10.96
CA SER A 336 7.26 -1.70 -11.32
C SER A 336 8.32 -1.22 -10.32
N GLY A 337 9.52 -1.81 -10.42
CA GLY A 337 10.66 -1.36 -9.64
C GLY A 337 10.97 0.12 -9.80
N GLU A 338 10.81 0.69 -11.02
CA GLU A 338 11.01 2.12 -11.28
C GLU A 338 9.97 2.99 -10.56
N GLU A 339 8.71 2.52 -10.47
CA GLU A 339 7.66 3.26 -9.75
C GLU A 339 7.88 3.20 -8.24
N GLY A 340 8.21 2.03 -7.71
CA GLY A 340 8.58 1.89 -6.29
C GLY A 340 9.82 2.71 -5.92
N ARG A 341 10.82 2.73 -6.80
CA ARG A 341 12.02 3.57 -6.63
C ARG A 341 11.69 5.07 -6.58
N LYS A 342 10.77 5.55 -7.43
CA LYS A 342 10.30 6.95 -7.40
C LYS A 342 9.58 7.29 -6.10
N ALA A 343 8.71 6.41 -5.63
CA ALA A 343 8.02 6.61 -4.36
C ALA A 343 9.01 6.68 -3.19
N LEU A 344 10.01 5.77 -3.18
CA LEU A 344 11.08 5.79 -2.20
C LEU A 344 11.92 7.08 -2.26
N GLU A 345 12.26 7.57 -3.47
CA GLU A 345 13.01 8.82 -3.67
C GLU A 345 12.30 10.02 -3.04
N VAL A 346 11.02 10.18 -3.33
CA VAL A 346 10.23 11.28 -2.77
C VAL A 346 10.11 11.14 -1.25
N ALA A 347 9.84 9.94 -0.74
CA ALA A 347 9.71 9.70 0.70
C ALA A 347 11.04 9.96 1.44
N THR A 348 12.18 9.53 0.89
CA THR A 348 13.52 9.77 1.44
C THR A 348 13.83 11.26 1.47
N ARG A 349 13.60 11.98 0.35
CA ARG A 349 13.82 13.43 0.27
C ARG A 349 12.96 14.21 1.27
N VAL A 350 11.69 13.80 1.47
CA VAL A 350 10.81 14.37 2.50
C VAL A 350 11.43 14.20 3.88
N ASN A 351 11.89 12.99 4.19
CA ASN A 351 12.47 12.68 5.50
C ASN A 351 13.74 13.49 5.76
N GLU A 352 14.65 13.56 4.77
CA GLU A 352 15.88 14.36 4.86
C GLU A 352 15.60 15.84 5.10
N LEU A 353 14.64 16.43 4.40
CA LEU A 353 14.28 17.84 4.58
C LEU A 353 13.67 18.14 5.95
N ILE A 354 12.83 17.24 6.49
CA ILE A 354 12.29 17.36 7.85
C ILE A 354 13.45 17.33 8.88
N GLN A 355 14.40 16.42 8.71
CA GLN A 355 15.56 16.32 9.59
C GLN A 355 16.45 17.56 9.53
N GLN A 356 16.69 18.13 8.34
CA GLN A 356 17.45 19.37 8.15
C GLN A 356 16.80 20.60 8.80
N GLN A 357 15.48 20.64 8.92
CA GLN A 357 14.74 21.70 9.61
C GLN A 357 14.77 21.59 11.14
N GLY A 358 15.59 20.69 11.70
CA GLY A 358 15.70 20.46 13.14
C GLY A 358 14.74 19.41 13.68
N GLY A 359 14.13 18.60 12.80
CA GLY A 359 13.34 17.43 13.18
C GLY A 359 12.15 17.68 14.10
N GLY A 360 11.69 18.93 14.21
CA GLY A 360 10.58 19.29 15.08
C GLY A 360 10.89 19.19 16.58
N ASP A 361 12.15 19.30 16.96
CA ASP A 361 12.54 19.53 18.35
C ASP A 361 12.04 20.95 18.74
N TRP A 362 10.77 21.02 19.11
CA TRP A 362 10.22 22.21 19.73
C TRP A 362 10.82 22.31 21.13
N GLU A 363 11.90 23.06 21.29
CA GLU A 363 12.26 23.54 22.62
C GLU A 363 11.03 24.31 23.13
N LEU A 364 10.43 23.80 24.20
CA LEU A 364 9.44 24.55 24.95
C LEU A 364 10.14 25.85 25.34
N VAL A 365 9.84 26.94 24.64
CA VAL A 365 10.20 28.28 25.06
C VAL A 365 9.48 28.49 26.38
N SER A 366 10.19 28.22 27.48
CA SER A 366 9.74 28.51 28.81
C SER A 366 9.66 30.04 28.92
N GLY A 367 8.43 30.56 28.74
CA GLY A 367 8.06 31.94 29.02
C GLY A 367 7.92 32.18 30.54
#